data_f759b9e3fe65fe45cb68f9d1fdf94c61
#
_entry.id   f759b9e3fe65fe45cb68f9d1fdf94c61
#
_cell.length_a   1.000
_cell.length_b   1.000
_cell.length_c   1.000
_cell.angle_alpha   90.00
_cell.angle_beta   90.00
_cell.angle_gamma   90.00
#
_symmetry.space_group_name_H-M   'P 1'
#
loop_
_entity.id
_entity.type
_entity.pdbx_description
1 polymer ?
#
loop_
_entity_poly.entity_id
_entity_poly.type
_entity_poly.pdbx_seq_one_letter_code
_entity_poly.pdbx_strand_id
1 'polypeptide(L)'
;MPRPMTRRLGLSLATALSALAAAAMPWAPARAASTGDVAVGDPLALTFFLPLKDQPGAEAAAIALQTPGDPAYHRFLSVPDFVGRHAASDADIASLSAILRAMGFTVGLVYPNHLAIEATAPAGTAAQVLGLSLHTYTVGGRTGASSTPVRLPARLAGLVRGVGGIDTVTHASPRHRTAAFAGAQPRAGTSLAGGTPGAYLPADFERFYDVLPIIARGVSGRGTTIGIVTLNDFNPADTYSFWSQTGLAVAPDRITKVDVDGGVEAPGNNANGEGETDLDVEESGAIAPDANVRVYIAPNVTNANFVNGFEAAASENVADTVSTSWGQPELDFFYNFAAQVPGTAFQLQAFHDVFLEMALQGQTLYAASGDSGSFDTVRGCPFYGVPTAAAPVCNAPYSVDHPASDPLVTAAGGTTLPFSVTLRDGIVLSGAQEQAWSWDYISGEAAAQGMSAAIGGADVFSVGDGGGVSSYWTQPWYQFRVPGITLTKPGQLFEANFGAGPQVQQYLAPLFPGRNMPDLSANADPETGYATISEGAVVDGFGGTSFVAPQLNGVTSLFVQALGGRVGQINPAIYRLGSAASTDIRAGDNWGYAAGAGYDNAVGVGVLDASRLLSGLLTLQAAGPAGQ
;
A
#
# COMPACT_ATOMS: atom_id res chain seq x y z
N MET A 1 -42.56 -37.22 30.19
CA MET A 1 -41.84 -36.81 28.96
C MET A 1 -41.92 -35.33 28.83
N PRO A 2 -40.85 -34.56 29.07
CA PRO A 2 -40.84 -33.12 28.79
C PRO A 2 -40.20 -32.86 27.43
N ARG A 3 -40.75 -31.88 26.71
CA ARG A 3 -40.30 -31.36 25.41
C ARG A 3 -39.00 -30.57 25.56
N PRO A 4 -38.08 -30.56 24.60
CA PRO A 4 -36.91 -29.70 24.62
C PRO A 4 -37.25 -28.26 24.18
N MET A 5 -36.85 -27.31 25.00
CA MET A 5 -36.82 -25.86 24.67
C MET A 5 -35.65 -25.60 23.74
N THR A 6 -35.94 -25.20 22.51
CA THR A 6 -34.96 -24.58 21.60
C THR A 6 -34.74 -23.14 22.00
N ARG A 7 -33.60 -22.85 22.64
CA ARG A 7 -33.09 -21.47 22.80
C ARG A 7 -32.45 -21.03 21.49
N ARG A 8 -33.09 -20.12 20.80
CA ARG A 8 -32.45 -19.28 19.77
C ARG A 8 -31.50 -18.33 20.48
N LEU A 9 -30.18 -18.50 20.29
CA LEU A 9 -29.20 -17.50 20.58
C LEU A 9 -29.22 -16.49 19.43
N GLY A 10 -29.88 -15.36 19.65
CA GLY A 10 -29.68 -14.17 18.84
C GLY A 10 -28.35 -13.54 19.23
N LEU A 11 -27.32 -13.67 18.40
CA LEU A 11 -26.16 -12.80 18.47
C LEU A 11 -26.56 -11.46 17.87
N SER A 12 -26.85 -10.51 18.72
CA SER A 12 -26.78 -9.11 18.34
C SER A 12 -25.31 -8.70 18.40
N LEU A 13 -24.66 -8.51 17.24
CA LEU A 13 -23.43 -7.74 17.16
C LEU A 13 -23.77 -6.29 17.53
N ALA A 14 -23.61 -5.95 18.79
CA ALA A 14 -23.60 -4.56 19.21
C ALA A 14 -22.25 -3.97 18.75
N THR A 15 -22.32 -3.01 17.86
CA THR A 15 -21.25 -2.08 17.54
C THR A 15 -20.71 -1.46 18.83
N ALA A 16 -19.62 -1.99 19.33
CA ALA A 16 -18.85 -1.38 20.39
C ALA A 16 -17.96 -0.27 19.76
N LEU A 17 -18.54 0.88 19.47
CA LEU A 17 -17.77 2.12 19.44
C LEU A 17 -17.29 2.37 20.86
N SER A 18 -16.13 1.83 21.21
CA SER A 18 -15.41 2.21 22.41
C SER A 18 -14.83 3.61 22.17
N ALA A 19 -15.54 4.63 22.60
CA ALA A 19 -14.94 5.93 22.83
C ALA A 19 -13.85 5.72 23.90
N LEU A 20 -12.58 5.66 23.48
CA LEU A 20 -11.46 5.84 24.38
C LEU A 20 -11.57 7.27 24.92
N ALA A 21 -12.07 7.40 26.15
CA ALA A 21 -11.90 8.60 26.94
C ALA A 21 -10.39 8.73 27.24
N ALA A 22 -9.66 9.43 26.38
CA ALA A 22 -8.32 9.89 26.66
C ALA A 22 -8.42 10.78 27.89
N ALA A 23 -7.84 10.35 29.00
CA ALA A 23 -7.61 11.23 30.14
C ALA A 23 -6.72 12.38 29.67
N ALA A 24 -7.33 13.52 29.39
CA ALA A 24 -6.65 14.73 28.98
C ALA A 24 -5.79 15.23 30.16
N MET A 25 -4.50 14.93 30.14
CA MET A 25 -3.55 15.72 30.86
C MET A 25 -3.34 17.05 30.12
N PRO A 26 -3.34 18.19 30.78
CA PRO A 26 -3.15 19.48 30.13
C PRO A 26 -1.66 19.67 29.83
N TRP A 27 -1.23 19.26 28.62
CA TRP A 27 0.08 19.56 28.11
C TRP A 27 -0.06 20.43 26.86
N ALA A 28 0.44 21.67 26.96
CA ALA A 28 0.58 22.51 25.77
C ALA A 28 1.86 22.07 25.03
N PRO A 29 1.76 21.44 23.87
CA PRO A 29 2.94 21.05 23.10
C PRO A 29 3.67 22.30 22.60
N ALA A 30 5.00 22.25 22.57
CA ALA A 30 5.79 23.20 21.81
C ALA A 30 5.40 23.03 20.33
N ARG A 31 4.73 24.00 19.74
CA ARG A 31 4.28 23.95 18.34
C ARG A 31 5.47 24.09 17.41
N ALA A 32 5.49 23.35 16.28
CA ALA A 32 6.30 23.74 15.13
C ALA A 32 5.89 25.19 14.80
N ALA A 33 6.87 26.08 14.74
CA ALA A 33 6.56 27.45 14.36
C ALA A 33 6.12 27.43 12.90
N SER A 34 4.95 27.99 12.58
CA SER A 34 4.58 28.25 11.21
C SER A 34 5.64 29.14 10.57
N THR A 35 6.05 28.84 9.35
CA THR A 35 7.00 29.67 8.59
C THR A 35 6.33 30.81 7.87
N GLY A 36 4.98 30.82 7.81
CA GLY A 36 4.17 31.87 7.18
C GLY A 36 2.69 31.49 7.13
N ASP A 37 1.91 32.38 6.55
CA ASP A 37 0.49 32.16 6.29
C ASP A 37 0.29 31.83 4.80
N VAL A 38 -0.69 30.97 4.50
CA VAL A 38 -1.15 30.76 3.12
C VAL A 38 -1.92 32.02 2.68
N ALA A 39 -1.60 32.54 1.50
CA ALA A 39 -2.26 33.76 1.04
C ALA A 39 -3.76 33.49 0.79
N VAL A 40 -4.62 34.40 1.21
CA VAL A 40 -6.09 34.23 1.16
C VAL A 40 -6.64 34.05 -0.27
N GLY A 41 -5.89 34.49 -1.27
CA GLY A 41 -6.23 34.36 -2.69
C GLY A 41 -5.69 33.11 -3.36
N ASP A 42 -4.79 32.36 -2.71
CA ASP A 42 -4.19 31.17 -3.29
C ASP A 42 -5.26 30.10 -3.56
N PRO A 43 -5.26 29.44 -4.72
CA PRO A 43 -6.19 28.40 -5.02
C PRO A 43 -5.88 27.15 -4.17
N LEU A 44 -6.89 26.58 -3.54
CA LEU A 44 -6.82 25.25 -2.93
C LEU A 44 -7.62 24.28 -3.79
N ALA A 45 -6.99 23.20 -4.21
CA ALA A 45 -7.64 22.04 -4.79
C ALA A 45 -8.02 21.08 -3.66
N LEU A 46 -9.30 20.76 -3.56
CA LEU A 46 -9.87 19.96 -2.47
C LEU A 46 -10.68 18.81 -3.05
N THR A 47 -10.61 17.66 -2.39
CA THR A 47 -11.47 16.52 -2.67
C THR A 47 -12.45 16.33 -1.51
N PHE A 48 -13.73 16.34 -1.80
CA PHE A 48 -14.81 16.04 -0.87
C PHE A 48 -15.17 14.56 -1.03
N PHE A 49 -14.81 13.74 -0.04
CA PHE A 49 -15.10 12.31 -0.01
C PHE A 49 -16.48 12.06 0.57
N LEU A 50 -17.25 11.20 -0.07
CA LEU A 50 -18.62 10.89 0.31
C LEU A 50 -18.67 9.53 1.01
N PRO A 51 -19.51 9.37 2.05
CA PRO A 51 -19.70 8.07 2.68
C PRO A 51 -20.54 7.15 1.80
N LEU A 52 -20.30 5.85 1.94
CA LEU A 52 -21.24 4.85 1.43
C LEU A 52 -22.60 4.95 2.14
N LYS A 53 -23.69 4.70 1.41
CA LYS A 53 -25.05 4.67 1.99
C LYS A 53 -25.24 3.53 2.98
N ASP A 54 -24.64 2.39 2.67
CA ASP A 54 -24.75 1.15 3.45
C ASP A 54 -23.38 0.44 3.45
N GLN A 55 -22.44 0.95 4.21
CA GLN A 55 -21.11 0.35 4.35
C GLN A 55 -21.19 -1.09 4.88
N PRO A 56 -21.94 -1.43 5.95
CA PRO A 56 -22.05 -2.81 6.41
C PRO A 56 -22.61 -3.77 5.36
N GLY A 57 -23.55 -3.31 4.53
CA GLY A 57 -24.09 -4.10 3.42
C GLY A 57 -23.07 -4.31 2.31
N ALA A 58 -22.26 -3.31 1.99
CA ALA A 58 -21.17 -3.41 1.02
C ALA A 58 -20.07 -4.40 1.51
N GLU A 59 -19.66 -4.30 2.77
CA GLU A 59 -18.71 -5.24 3.39
C GLU A 59 -19.23 -6.68 3.39
N ALA A 60 -20.51 -6.88 3.74
CA ALA A 60 -21.14 -8.19 3.69
C ALA A 60 -21.22 -8.75 2.27
N ALA A 61 -21.50 -7.91 1.27
CA ALA A 61 -21.49 -8.29 -0.13
C ALA A 61 -20.08 -8.66 -0.62
N ALA A 62 -19.05 -7.91 -0.24
CA ALA A 62 -17.66 -8.26 -0.57
C ALA A 62 -17.26 -9.63 0.00
N ILE A 63 -17.66 -9.95 1.24
CA ILE A 63 -17.45 -11.28 1.83
C ILE A 63 -18.17 -12.36 1.03
N ALA A 64 -19.45 -12.14 0.66
CA ALA A 64 -20.24 -13.12 -0.09
C ALA A 64 -19.63 -13.40 -1.48
N LEU A 65 -19.12 -12.36 -2.16
CA LEU A 65 -18.44 -12.48 -3.47
C LEU A 65 -17.17 -13.34 -3.41
N GLN A 66 -16.52 -13.45 -2.25
CA GLN A 66 -15.30 -14.23 -2.04
C GLN A 66 -15.54 -15.55 -1.30
N THR A 67 -16.80 -15.90 -1.02
CA THR A 67 -17.14 -17.14 -0.29
C THR A 67 -17.57 -18.24 -1.27
N PRO A 68 -16.72 -19.25 -1.57
CA PRO A 68 -17.12 -20.36 -2.43
C PRO A 68 -18.37 -21.06 -1.91
N GLY A 69 -19.34 -21.28 -2.79
CA GLY A 69 -20.66 -21.85 -2.45
C GLY A 69 -21.73 -20.81 -2.13
N ASP A 70 -21.39 -19.54 -1.94
CA ASP A 70 -22.38 -18.46 -1.84
C ASP A 70 -23.00 -18.20 -3.22
N PRO A 71 -24.33 -17.93 -3.31
CA PRO A 71 -24.97 -17.58 -4.58
C PRO A 71 -24.39 -16.32 -5.27
N ALA A 72 -23.75 -15.43 -4.51
CA ALA A 72 -23.11 -14.23 -5.02
C ALA A 72 -21.66 -14.47 -5.47
N TYR A 73 -21.07 -15.65 -5.22
CA TYR A 73 -19.66 -15.93 -5.51
C TYR A 73 -19.27 -15.52 -6.93
N HIS A 74 -18.26 -14.62 -7.05
CA HIS A 74 -17.74 -14.03 -8.28
C HIS A 74 -18.78 -13.33 -9.18
N ARG A 75 -19.93 -12.90 -8.62
CA ARG A 75 -20.90 -12.06 -9.34
C ARG A 75 -20.61 -10.58 -9.13
N PHE A 76 -19.50 -10.14 -9.67
CA PHE A 76 -18.98 -8.79 -9.49
C PHE A 76 -19.91 -7.71 -10.06
N LEU A 77 -19.86 -6.52 -9.45
CA LEU A 77 -20.69 -5.39 -9.81
C LEU A 77 -20.06 -4.56 -10.93
N SER A 78 -20.89 -3.95 -11.73
CA SER A 78 -20.50 -2.81 -12.56
C SER A 78 -20.51 -1.51 -11.73
N VAL A 79 -19.85 -0.44 -12.22
CA VAL A 79 -19.90 0.89 -11.57
C VAL A 79 -21.35 1.36 -11.37
N PRO A 80 -22.25 1.29 -12.37
CA PRO A 80 -23.66 1.64 -12.17
C PRO A 80 -24.38 0.78 -11.12
N ASP A 81 -24.06 -0.52 -11.02
CA ASP A 81 -24.62 -1.40 -9.99
C ASP A 81 -24.13 -1.02 -8.60
N PHE A 82 -22.84 -0.70 -8.46
CA PHE A 82 -22.26 -0.21 -7.22
C PHE A 82 -22.93 1.11 -6.79
N VAL A 83 -23.00 2.09 -7.68
CA VAL A 83 -23.63 3.39 -7.41
C VAL A 83 -25.09 3.21 -6.99
N GLY A 84 -25.83 2.39 -7.71
CA GLY A 84 -27.24 2.12 -7.40
C GLY A 84 -27.46 1.52 -6.01
N ARG A 85 -26.52 0.67 -5.53
CA ARG A 85 -26.66 -0.07 -4.26
C ARG A 85 -26.00 0.65 -3.09
N HIS A 86 -24.79 1.21 -3.28
CA HIS A 86 -23.90 1.56 -2.17
C HIS A 86 -23.45 3.02 -2.16
N ALA A 87 -23.40 3.74 -3.28
CA ALA A 87 -22.91 5.11 -3.35
C ALA A 87 -24.03 6.18 -3.36
N ALA A 88 -23.66 7.45 -3.28
CA ALA A 88 -24.59 8.57 -3.33
C ALA A 88 -25.40 8.58 -4.63
N SER A 89 -26.68 8.98 -4.60
CA SER A 89 -27.50 9.08 -5.81
C SER A 89 -27.13 10.32 -6.63
N ASP A 90 -27.53 10.34 -7.91
CA ASP A 90 -27.38 11.53 -8.77
C ASP A 90 -28.01 12.78 -8.13
N ALA A 91 -29.11 12.61 -7.43
CA ALA A 91 -29.80 13.70 -6.74
C ALA A 91 -28.96 14.22 -5.54
N ASP A 92 -28.29 13.31 -4.80
CA ASP A 92 -27.40 13.69 -3.69
C ASP A 92 -26.17 14.43 -4.23
N ILE A 93 -25.57 13.94 -5.32
CA ILE A 93 -24.44 14.57 -6.02
C ILE A 93 -24.82 15.96 -6.54
N ALA A 94 -25.97 16.09 -7.20
CA ALA A 94 -26.44 17.38 -7.69
C ALA A 94 -26.70 18.37 -6.54
N SER A 95 -27.29 17.90 -5.44
CA SER A 95 -27.57 18.70 -4.25
C SER A 95 -26.24 19.16 -3.59
N LEU A 96 -25.29 18.25 -3.38
CA LEU A 96 -23.98 18.56 -2.79
C LEU A 96 -23.22 19.55 -3.68
N SER A 97 -23.20 19.33 -4.99
CA SER A 97 -22.56 20.23 -5.95
C SER A 97 -23.17 21.64 -5.90
N ALA A 98 -24.50 21.75 -5.77
CA ALA A 98 -25.18 23.04 -5.62
C ALA A 98 -24.82 23.74 -4.29
N ILE A 99 -24.73 22.97 -3.20
CA ILE A 99 -24.32 23.48 -1.88
C ILE A 99 -22.88 24.02 -1.95
N LEU A 100 -21.94 23.25 -2.53
CA LEU A 100 -20.53 23.66 -2.67
C LEU A 100 -20.42 24.96 -3.49
N ARG A 101 -21.12 25.05 -4.63
CA ARG A 101 -21.15 26.29 -5.43
C ARG A 101 -21.70 27.48 -4.66
N ALA A 102 -22.77 27.28 -3.88
CA ALA A 102 -23.36 28.34 -3.04
C ALA A 102 -22.42 28.78 -1.89
N MET A 103 -21.46 27.93 -1.50
CA MET A 103 -20.44 28.24 -0.50
C MET A 103 -19.16 28.89 -1.13
N GLY A 104 -19.14 29.11 -2.44
CA GLY A 104 -18.03 29.77 -3.13
C GLY A 104 -16.97 28.81 -3.69
N PHE A 105 -17.25 27.51 -3.77
CA PHE A 105 -16.38 26.54 -4.44
C PHE A 105 -16.72 26.43 -5.92
N THR A 106 -15.69 26.25 -6.75
CA THR A 106 -15.85 25.81 -8.13
C THR A 106 -15.78 24.29 -8.15
N VAL A 107 -16.90 23.65 -8.44
CA VAL A 107 -16.98 22.18 -8.52
C VAL A 107 -16.35 21.73 -9.84
N GLY A 108 -15.37 20.85 -9.72
CA GLY A 108 -14.61 20.21 -10.80
C GLY A 108 -15.17 18.82 -11.15
N LEU A 109 -14.29 17.82 -11.13
CA LEU A 109 -14.64 16.43 -11.42
C LEU A 109 -15.57 15.87 -10.35
N VAL A 110 -16.59 15.17 -10.78
CA VAL A 110 -17.37 14.23 -9.96
C VAL A 110 -16.99 12.84 -10.44
N TYR A 111 -16.45 12.03 -9.58
CA TYR A 111 -16.06 10.67 -9.94
C TYR A 111 -17.32 9.83 -10.27
N PRO A 112 -17.29 9.02 -11.35
CA PRO A 112 -18.45 8.22 -11.79
C PRO A 112 -18.98 7.23 -10.74
N ASN A 113 -18.15 6.84 -9.77
CA ASN A 113 -18.53 5.98 -8.64
C ASN A 113 -19.25 6.73 -7.51
N HIS A 114 -19.34 8.06 -7.58
CA HIS A 114 -19.97 8.94 -6.59
C HIS A 114 -19.35 8.88 -5.17
N LEU A 115 -18.07 8.51 -5.06
CA LEU A 115 -17.35 8.52 -3.77
C LEU A 115 -16.57 9.82 -3.54
N ALA A 116 -16.28 10.59 -4.60
CA ALA A 116 -15.52 11.82 -4.49
C ALA A 116 -16.00 12.93 -5.43
N ILE A 117 -15.86 14.17 -4.97
CA ILE A 117 -16.08 15.39 -5.75
C ILE A 117 -14.89 16.31 -5.57
N GLU A 118 -14.23 16.68 -6.65
CA GLU A 118 -13.21 17.71 -6.63
C GLU A 118 -13.81 19.10 -6.67
N ALA A 119 -13.23 20.03 -5.93
CA ALA A 119 -13.62 21.41 -5.98
C ALA A 119 -12.43 22.33 -5.63
N THR A 120 -12.42 23.52 -6.20
CA THR A 120 -11.41 24.54 -5.93
C THR A 120 -12.05 25.77 -5.29
N ALA A 121 -11.29 26.44 -4.41
CA ALA A 121 -11.68 27.72 -3.85
C ALA A 121 -10.43 28.52 -3.47
N PRO A 122 -10.51 29.88 -3.36
CA PRO A 122 -9.50 30.66 -2.69
C PRO A 122 -9.30 30.19 -1.25
N ALA A 123 -8.06 30.14 -0.76
CA ALA A 123 -7.72 29.67 0.59
C ALA A 123 -8.53 30.38 1.68
N GLY A 124 -8.78 31.68 1.54
CA GLY A 124 -9.65 32.43 2.46
C GLY A 124 -11.09 31.93 2.50
N THR A 125 -11.67 31.58 1.35
CA THR A 125 -13.01 31.02 1.26
C THR A 125 -13.06 29.64 1.91
N ALA A 126 -12.10 28.76 1.57
CA ALA A 126 -12.00 27.42 2.15
C ALA A 126 -11.82 27.51 3.68
N ALA A 127 -10.93 28.39 4.15
CA ALA A 127 -10.70 28.60 5.58
C ALA A 127 -11.96 29.05 6.33
N GLN A 128 -12.68 29.99 5.76
CA GLN A 128 -13.95 30.48 6.36
C GLN A 128 -15.02 29.37 6.42
N VAL A 129 -15.20 28.63 5.31
CA VAL A 129 -16.26 27.62 5.20
C VAL A 129 -15.96 26.38 6.03
N LEU A 130 -14.72 25.91 6.00
CA LEU A 130 -14.30 24.65 6.63
C LEU A 130 -13.67 24.86 8.02
N GLY A 131 -13.60 26.10 8.50
CA GLY A 131 -13.08 26.44 9.82
C GLY A 131 -11.58 26.16 9.96
N LEU A 132 -10.80 26.36 8.88
CA LEU A 132 -9.38 26.06 8.83
C LEU A 132 -8.53 27.22 9.38
N SER A 133 -7.38 26.87 9.95
CA SER A 133 -6.29 27.79 10.26
C SER A 133 -5.09 27.36 9.38
N LEU A 134 -5.01 27.94 8.19
CA LEU A 134 -4.05 27.57 7.14
C LEU A 134 -2.72 28.29 7.36
N HIS A 135 -1.66 27.53 7.50
CA HIS A 135 -0.30 28.05 7.65
C HIS A 135 0.68 27.23 6.82
N THR A 136 1.81 27.84 6.48
CA THR A 136 2.94 27.15 5.88
C THR A 136 3.85 26.63 6.99
N TYR A 137 4.32 25.39 6.84
CA TYR A 137 5.22 24.72 7.78
C TYR A 137 6.41 24.14 7.02
N THR A 138 7.54 24.05 7.71
CA THR A 138 8.69 23.26 7.26
C THR A 138 8.97 22.17 8.27
N VAL A 139 8.84 20.93 7.86
CA VAL A 139 9.02 19.75 8.72
C VAL A 139 9.87 18.73 7.96
N GLY A 140 10.95 18.22 8.57
CA GLY A 140 11.83 17.24 7.93
C GLY A 140 12.43 17.68 6.59
N GLY A 141 12.64 19.00 6.41
CA GLY A 141 13.14 19.58 5.14
C GLY A 141 12.07 19.80 4.07
N ARG A 142 10.83 19.40 4.30
CA ARG A 142 9.68 19.65 3.41
C ARG A 142 8.93 20.89 3.84
N THR A 143 8.56 21.74 2.89
CA THR A 143 7.75 22.94 3.13
C THR A 143 6.41 22.78 2.42
N GLY A 144 5.33 22.97 3.14
CA GLY A 144 3.98 22.86 2.60
C GLY A 144 2.94 23.54 3.47
N ALA A 145 1.70 23.59 2.98
CA ALA A 145 0.56 24.08 3.73
C ALA A 145 -0.02 23.00 4.63
N SER A 146 -0.51 23.37 5.79
CA SER A 146 -1.31 22.52 6.64
C SER A 146 -2.26 23.33 7.51
N SER A 147 -3.18 22.68 8.20
CA SER A 147 -4.22 23.34 8.98
C SER A 147 -4.67 22.52 10.18
N THR A 148 -5.40 23.18 11.07
CA THR A 148 -6.26 22.52 12.06
C THR A 148 -7.29 21.62 11.36
N PRO A 149 -7.84 20.59 12.06
CA PRO A 149 -8.84 19.72 11.49
C PRO A 149 -10.05 20.46 10.91
N VAL A 150 -10.55 19.95 9.79
CA VAL A 150 -11.75 20.45 9.10
C VAL A 150 -12.95 20.44 10.05
N ARG A 151 -13.70 21.52 10.04
CA ARG A 151 -15.02 21.62 10.70
C ARG A 151 -16.10 21.70 9.62
N LEU A 152 -16.69 20.56 9.33
CA LEU A 152 -17.74 20.50 8.32
C LEU A 152 -18.95 21.36 8.75
N PRO A 153 -19.41 22.31 7.90
CA PRO A 153 -20.66 23.01 8.14
C PRO A 153 -21.84 22.06 8.22
N ALA A 154 -22.88 22.40 8.98
CA ALA A 154 -24.05 21.55 9.15
C ALA A 154 -24.73 21.12 7.83
N ARG A 155 -24.59 21.95 6.77
CA ARG A 155 -25.11 21.62 5.42
C ARG A 155 -24.34 20.51 4.71
N LEU A 156 -23.10 20.25 5.09
CA LEU A 156 -22.25 19.18 4.55
C LEU A 156 -22.21 17.96 5.47
N ALA A 157 -22.61 18.12 6.74
CA ALA A 157 -22.62 17.03 7.70
C ALA A 157 -23.55 15.89 7.22
N GLY A 158 -23.02 14.67 7.20
CA GLY A 158 -23.73 13.49 6.71
C GLY A 158 -23.75 13.30 5.18
N LEU A 159 -23.37 14.34 4.41
CA LEU A 159 -23.17 14.23 2.96
C LEU A 159 -21.70 14.00 2.60
N VAL A 160 -20.79 14.45 3.44
CA VAL A 160 -19.34 14.40 3.25
C VAL A 160 -18.72 13.66 4.42
N ARG A 161 -17.86 12.67 4.12
CA ARG A 161 -17.04 11.95 5.12
C ARG A 161 -15.92 12.84 5.62
N GLY A 162 -15.22 13.50 4.69
CA GLY A 162 -14.10 14.36 4.96
C GLY A 162 -13.67 15.16 3.74
N VAL A 163 -12.73 16.07 3.94
CA VAL A 163 -12.17 16.93 2.88
C VAL A 163 -10.66 16.78 2.89
N GLY A 164 -10.12 16.28 1.79
CA GLY A 164 -8.68 16.19 1.54
C GLY A 164 -8.13 17.35 0.72
N GLY A 165 -6.82 17.38 0.50
CA GLY A 165 -6.14 18.42 -0.27
C GLY A 165 -5.65 19.62 0.54
N ILE A 166 -5.67 19.52 1.88
CA ILE A 166 -5.30 20.64 2.78
C ILE A 166 -3.86 20.50 3.29
N ASP A 167 -3.45 19.27 3.60
CA ASP A 167 -2.11 18.98 4.09
C ASP A 167 -1.22 18.59 2.91
N THR A 168 -0.22 19.42 2.61
CA THR A 168 0.79 19.19 1.57
C THR A 168 2.18 18.90 2.16
N VAL A 169 2.27 18.66 3.47
CA VAL A 169 3.51 18.31 4.16
C VAL A 169 3.67 16.81 4.27
N THR A 170 2.56 16.10 4.59
CA THR A 170 2.54 14.65 4.77
C THR A 170 1.99 13.98 3.51
N HIS A 171 2.78 13.15 2.89
CA HIS A 171 2.40 12.42 1.67
C HIS A 171 3.16 11.09 1.54
N ALA A 172 2.68 10.21 0.65
CA ALA A 172 3.25 8.90 0.42
C ALA A 172 4.70 8.95 -0.10
N SER A 173 5.42 7.87 0.11
CA SER A 173 6.79 7.66 -0.37
C SER A 173 6.87 6.35 -1.15
N PRO A 174 7.76 6.23 -2.14
CA PRO A 174 8.01 4.98 -2.83
C PRO A 174 8.62 3.93 -1.87
N ARG A 175 8.30 2.67 -2.11
CA ARG A 175 8.73 1.53 -1.29
C ARG A 175 9.79 0.70 -2.01
N HIS A 176 10.78 1.37 -2.59
CA HIS A 176 11.98 0.74 -3.15
C HIS A 176 13.24 1.16 -2.41
N ARG A 177 14.27 0.36 -2.58
CA ARG A 177 15.63 0.63 -2.09
C ARG A 177 16.66 0.17 -3.11
N THR A 178 17.84 0.77 -3.03
CA THR A 178 19.03 0.30 -3.74
C THR A 178 19.96 -0.43 -2.79
N ALA A 179 20.69 -1.43 -3.29
CA ALA A 179 21.68 -2.13 -2.53
C ALA A 179 22.74 -1.16 -2.00
N ALA A 180 22.95 -1.17 -0.69
CA ALA A 180 23.90 -0.28 -0.05
C ALA A 180 25.34 -0.82 -0.12
N PHE A 181 25.50 -2.14 -0.19
CA PHE A 181 26.75 -2.83 0.04
C PHE A 181 27.26 -3.58 -1.20
N ALA A 182 26.40 -4.17 -2.02
CA ALA A 182 26.80 -4.90 -3.23
C ALA A 182 27.37 -4.01 -4.34
N GLY A 183 27.33 -2.70 -4.18
CA GLY A 183 27.93 -1.76 -5.12
C GLY A 183 27.10 -1.54 -6.38
N ALA A 184 25.79 -1.66 -6.26
CA ALA A 184 24.86 -1.21 -7.29
C ALA A 184 25.19 0.22 -7.71
N GLN A 185 25.46 0.40 -8.98
CA GLN A 185 25.66 1.70 -9.59
C GLN A 185 24.88 1.71 -10.91
N PRO A 186 24.20 2.79 -11.25
CA PRO A 186 23.64 2.94 -12.59
C PRO A 186 24.71 2.67 -13.63
N ARG A 187 24.46 1.74 -14.54
CA ARG A 187 25.38 1.39 -15.64
C ARG A 187 24.90 1.99 -16.93
N ALA A 188 25.17 3.26 -17.14
CA ALA A 188 24.81 3.92 -18.40
C ALA A 188 25.32 3.09 -19.61
N GLY A 189 24.42 2.67 -20.49
CA GLY A 189 24.73 2.03 -21.75
C GLY A 189 25.12 0.54 -21.69
N THR A 190 24.89 -0.15 -20.56
CA THR A 190 25.11 -1.60 -20.46
C THR A 190 23.83 -2.39 -20.71
N SER A 191 23.98 -3.62 -21.20
CA SER A 191 22.87 -4.56 -21.36
C SER A 191 22.45 -5.13 -20.01
N LEU A 192 21.17 -5.45 -19.86
CA LEU A 192 20.65 -6.24 -18.74
C LEU A 192 21.33 -7.62 -18.72
N ALA A 193 21.67 -8.11 -17.52
CA ALA A 193 22.30 -9.41 -17.32
C ALA A 193 21.64 -10.08 -16.11
N GLY A 194 20.68 -10.96 -16.35
CA GLY A 194 19.96 -11.70 -15.30
C GLY A 194 20.76 -12.82 -14.66
N GLY A 195 20.14 -13.50 -13.69
CA GLY A 195 20.63 -14.75 -13.10
C GLY A 195 21.66 -14.59 -11.96
N THR A 196 21.92 -13.38 -11.49
CA THR A 196 22.83 -13.12 -10.36
C THR A 196 22.16 -12.26 -9.29
N PRO A 197 22.44 -12.46 -7.98
CA PRO A 197 21.94 -11.60 -6.94
C PRO A 197 22.25 -10.12 -7.22
N GLY A 198 21.27 -9.25 -7.02
CA GLY A 198 21.36 -7.83 -7.32
C GLY A 198 21.11 -7.45 -8.79
N ALA A 199 20.88 -8.44 -9.67
CA ALA A 199 20.59 -8.20 -11.08
C ALA A 199 19.61 -9.24 -11.66
N TYR A 200 18.66 -9.70 -10.85
CA TYR A 200 17.61 -10.60 -11.31
C TYR A 200 16.66 -9.87 -12.28
N LEU A 201 16.04 -10.65 -13.14
CA LEU A 201 15.06 -10.20 -14.14
C LEU A 201 13.73 -10.95 -13.93
N PRO A 202 12.64 -10.52 -14.53
CA PRO A 202 11.34 -11.20 -14.40
C PRO A 202 11.40 -12.70 -14.67
N ALA A 203 12.21 -13.16 -15.61
CA ALA A 203 12.41 -14.60 -15.88
C ALA A 203 13.06 -15.37 -14.72
N ASP A 204 13.84 -14.70 -13.87
CA ASP A 204 14.38 -15.27 -12.63
C ASP A 204 13.28 -15.41 -11.59
N PHE A 205 12.45 -14.37 -11.41
CA PHE A 205 11.25 -14.41 -10.56
C PHE A 205 10.30 -15.54 -10.98
N GLU A 206 10.00 -15.66 -12.27
CA GLU A 206 9.13 -16.71 -12.81
C GLU A 206 9.63 -18.12 -12.47
N ARG A 207 10.95 -18.30 -12.45
CA ARG A 207 11.58 -19.57 -12.07
C ARG A 207 11.55 -19.81 -10.56
N PHE A 208 11.81 -18.78 -9.74
CA PHE A 208 11.86 -18.91 -8.29
C PHE A 208 10.48 -19.21 -7.68
N TYR A 209 9.43 -18.65 -8.26
CA TYR A 209 8.07 -18.67 -7.70
C TYR A 209 7.07 -19.51 -8.54
N ASP A 210 7.59 -20.47 -9.32
CA ASP A 210 6.82 -21.49 -10.05
C ASP A 210 5.77 -20.92 -11.01
N VAL A 211 6.09 -19.80 -11.70
CA VAL A 211 5.24 -19.17 -12.73
C VAL A 211 5.40 -19.89 -14.08
N LEU A 212 6.60 -20.41 -14.39
CA LEU A 212 6.91 -21.04 -15.67
C LEU A 212 5.94 -22.14 -16.11
N PRO A 213 5.40 -23.03 -15.23
CA PRO A 213 4.40 -24.01 -15.64
C PRO A 213 3.08 -23.41 -16.13
N ILE A 214 2.75 -22.19 -15.70
CA ILE A 214 1.57 -21.46 -16.17
C ILE A 214 1.83 -20.93 -17.57
N ILE A 215 2.96 -20.26 -17.76
CA ILE A 215 3.42 -19.73 -19.06
C ILE A 215 3.55 -20.86 -20.11
N ALA A 216 4.10 -22.00 -19.71
CA ALA A 216 4.24 -23.17 -20.59
C ALA A 216 2.90 -23.72 -21.14
N ARG A 217 1.77 -23.35 -20.52
CA ARG A 217 0.41 -23.67 -21.00
C ARG A 217 -0.14 -22.64 -21.99
N GLY A 218 0.65 -21.62 -22.36
CA GLY A 218 0.26 -20.54 -23.25
C GLY A 218 -0.54 -19.41 -22.56
N VAL A 219 -0.44 -19.31 -21.22
CA VAL A 219 -1.03 -18.22 -20.46
C VAL A 219 -0.03 -17.06 -20.43
N SER A 220 -0.43 -15.87 -20.86
CA SER A 220 0.44 -14.72 -21.08
C SER A 220 -0.20 -13.38 -20.62
N GLY A 221 -1.36 -13.44 -19.95
CA GLY A 221 -2.16 -12.26 -19.60
C GLY A 221 -3.03 -11.73 -20.74
N ARG A 222 -3.18 -12.50 -21.83
CA ARG A 222 -3.97 -12.06 -22.99
C ARG A 222 -5.42 -11.77 -22.63
N GLY A 223 -5.89 -10.57 -23.02
CA GLY A 223 -7.25 -10.11 -22.80
C GLY A 223 -7.48 -9.54 -21.40
N THR A 224 -6.42 -9.37 -20.60
CA THR A 224 -6.47 -8.76 -19.27
C THR A 224 -5.86 -7.36 -19.27
N THR A 225 -6.13 -6.60 -18.23
CA THR A 225 -5.55 -5.29 -18.01
C THR A 225 -4.97 -5.20 -16.59
N ILE A 226 -3.68 -4.92 -16.52
CA ILE A 226 -2.97 -4.57 -15.29
C ILE A 226 -3.19 -3.09 -15.01
N GLY A 227 -3.60 -2.71 -13.81
CA GLY A 227 -3.64 -1.36 -13.32
C GLY A 227 -2.45 -1.07 -12.41
N ILE A 228 -1.92 0.13 -12.47
CA ILE A 228 -0.89 0.65 -11.57
C ILE A 228 -1.33 2.02 -11.10
N VAL A 229 -1.44 2.22 -9.79
CA VAL A 229 -1.67 3.54 -9.19
C VAL A 229 -0.35 4.04 -8.65
N THR A 230 0.13 5.15 -9.21
CA THR A 230 1.44 5.73 -8.91
C THR A 230 1.37 7.24 -8.69
N LEU A 231 2.40 7.78 -8.04
CA LEU A 231 2.48 9.20 -7.68
C LEU A 231 3.62 9.94 -8.38
N ASN A 232 4.17 9.33 -9.42
CA ASN A 232 5.14 9.98 -10.30
C ASN A 232 4.97 9.50 -11.74
N ASP A 233 5.36 10.33 -12.68
CA ASP A 233 5.37 9.97 -14.10
C ASP A 233 6.63 9.16 -14.46
N PHE A 234 6.65 8.53 -15.62
CA PHE A 234 7.74 7.71 -16.13
C PHE A 234 7.88 7.84 -17.65
N ASN A 235 9.01 7.37 -18.17
CA ASN A 235 9.27 7.33 -19.60
C ASN A 235 8.94 5.94 -20.18
N PRO A 236 7.84 5.74 -20.93
CA PRO A 236 7.51 4.43 -21.51
C PRO A 236 8.61 3.85 -22.43
N ALA A 237 9.51 4.68 -22.96
CA ALA A 237 10.61 4.20 -23.78
C ALA A 237 11.59 3.32 -22.99
N ASP A 238 11.79 3.60 -21.71
CA ASP A 238 12.65 2.82 -20.82
C ASP A 238 12.02 1.44 -20.57
N THR A 239 10.73 1.40 -20.28
CA THR A 239 9.96 0.16 -20.16
C THR A 239 10.01 -0.70 -21.43
N TYR A 240 9.77 -0.13 -22.60
CA TYR A 240 9.87 -0.89 -23.86
C TYR A 240 11.29 -1.36 -24.14
N SER A 241 12.31 -0.58 -23.75
CA SER A 241 13.72 -0.99 -23.81
C SER A 241 13.98 -2.17 -22.89
N PHE A 242 13.48 -2.13 -21.65
CA PHE A 242 13.57 -3.22 -20.68
C PHE A 242 12.96 -4.51 -21.24
N TRP A 243 11.71 -4.48 -21.69
CA TRP A 243 11.05 -5.64 -22.26
C TRP A 243 11.78 -6.20 -23.50
N SER A 244 12.27 -5.31 -24.36
CA SER A 244 13.06 -5.73 -25.53
C SER A 244 14.37 -6.42 -25.13
N GLN A 245 15.08 -5.87 -24.11
CA GLN A 245 16.34 -6.45 -23.65
C GLN A 245 16.15 -7.75 -22.87
N THR A 246 14.99 -7.95 -22.23
CA THR A 246 14.60 -9.23 -21.61
C THR A 246 14.07 -10.25 -22.62
N GLY A 247 14.04 -9.90 -23.91
CA GLY A 247 13.65 -10.80 -25.00
C GLY A 247 12.14 -10.89 -25.21
N LEU A 248 11.36 -10.00 -24.63
CA LEU A 248 9.90 -9.98 -24.77
C LEU A 248 9.49 -9.22 -26.03
N ALA A 249 8.65 -9.83 -26.84
CA ALA A 249 7.99 -9.19 -27.98
C ALA A 249 6.59 -8.73 -27.53
N VAL A 250 6.45 -7.46 -27.20
CA VAL A 250 5.20 -6.88 -26.72
C VAL A 250 4.56 -5.93 -27.73
N ALA A 251 3.25 -5.73 -27.63
CA ALA A 251 2.56 -4.74 -28.44
C ALA A 251 3.06 -3.32 -28.13
N PRO A 252 3.30 -2.46 -29.14
CA PRO A 252 3.90 -1.14 -28.92
C PRO A 252 2.96 -0.12 -28.26
N ASP A 253 1.67 -0.43 -28.16
CA ASP A 253 0.59 0.41 -27.64
C ASP A 253 -0.09 -0.16 -26.39
N ARG A 254 0.57 -1.14 -25.72
CA ARG A 254 -0.02 -1.80 -24.55
C ARG A 254 -0.06 -0.93 -23.29
N ILE A 255 0.74 0.13 -23.22
CA ILE A 255 0.76 1.08 -22.09
C ILE A 255 -0.21 2.22 -22.36
N THR A 256 -1.10 2.49 -21.40
CA THR A 256 -1.97 3.67 -21.40
C THR A 256 -1.75 4.45 -20.11
N LYS A 257 -1.33 5.70 -20.21
CA LYS A 257 -1.21 6.64 -19.08
C LYS A 257 -2.54 7.35 -18.88
N VAL A 258 -2.94 7.52 -17.62
CA VAL A 258 -4.13 8.25 -17.18
C VAL A 258 -3.69 9.30 -16.18
N ASP A 259 -3.73 10.57 -16.58
CA ASP A 259 -3.42 11.69 -15.69
C ASP A 259 -4.61 11.91 -14.73
N VAL A 260 -4.36 11.76 -13.44
CA VAL A 260 -5.31 12.02 -12.36
C VAL A 260 -4.95 13.35 -11.71
N ASP A 261 -5.93 14.20 -11.43
CA ASP A 261 -5.71 15.54 -10.84
C ASP A 261 -4.72 16.42 -11.66
N GLY A 262 -4.66 16.20 -12.98
CA GLY A 262 -3.74 16.88 -13.87
C GLY A 262 -2.38 16.19 -14.05
N GLY A 263 -2.16 15.06 -13.40
CA GLY A 263 -0.93 14.27 -13.53
C GLY A 263 0.30 14.95 -12.91
N VAL A 264 1.47 14.46 -13.30
CA VAL A 264 2.77 14.99 -12.86
C VAL A 264 3.46 15.65 -14.05
N GLU A 265 4.05 16.85 -13.83
CA GLU A 265 4.87 17.47 -14.87
C GLU A 265 6.06 16.56 -15.22
N ALA A 266 6.22 16.28 -16.46
CA ALA A 266 7.25 15.52 -17.19
C ALA A 266 8.19 14.58 -16.38
N PRO A 267 8.52 13.40 -16.90
CA PRO A 267 9.54 12.50 -16.34
C PRO A 267 10.86 13.22 -16.06
N GLY A 268 11.61 12.78 -15.05
CA GLY A 268 12.96 13.29 -14.74
C GLY A 268 13.04 14.38 -13.67
N ASN A 269 11.92 14.85 -13.12
CA ASN A 269 11.95 15.84 -12.03
C ASN A 269 12.14 15.22 -10.64
N ASN A 270 11.99 13.92 -10.51
CA ASN A 270 12.17 13.15 -9.28
C ASN A 270 12.64 11.74 -9.62
N ALA A 271 13.93 11.56 -9.75
CA ALA A 271 14.56 10.31 -10.14
C ALA A 271 14.06 9.09 -9.30
N ASN A 272 13.90 9.26 -7.99
CA ASN A 272 13.40 8.18 -7.14
C ASN A 272 11.95 7.82 -7.43
N GLY A 273 11.11 8.80 -7.75
CA GLY A 273 9.71 8.55 -8.06
C GLY A 273 9.54 7.94 -9.47
N GLU A 274 10.34 8.37 -10.46
CA GLU A 274 10.35 7.78 -11.80
C GLU A 274 10.75 6.31 -11.74
N GLY A 275 11.87 6.00 -11.07
CA GLY A 275 12.33 4.62 -10.90
C GLY A 275 11.30 3.71 -10.23
N GLU A 276 10.44 4.24 -9.34
CA GLU A 276 9.33 3.48 -8.76
C GLU A 276 8.28 3.11 -9.82
N THR A 277 7.91 4.07 -10.66
CA THR A 277 6.91 3.81 -11.70
C THR A 277 7.47 2.93 -12.81
N ASP A 278 8.76 3.12 -13.18
CA ASP A 278 9.43 2.28 -14.15
C ASP A 278 9.39 0.80 -13.71
N LEU A 279 9.85 0.50 -12.47
CA LEU A 279 9.87 -0.89 -11.98
C LEU A 279 8.47 -1.51 -11.90
N ASP A 280 7.44 -0.74 -11.50
CA ASP A 280 6.06 -1.20 -11.42
C ASP A 280 5.56 -1.69 -12.79
N VAL A 281 5.82 -0.91 -13.84
CA VAL A 281 5.39 -1.20 -15.21
C VAL A 281 6.25 -2.30 -15.84
N GLU A 282 7.57 -2.24 -15.64
CA GLU A 282 8.54 -3.20 -16.17
C GLU A 282 8.25 -4.61 -15.66
N GLU A 283 8.16 -4.79 -14.35
CA GLU A 283 8.00 -6.08 -13.69
C GLU A 283 6.62 -6.71 -13.99
N SER A 284 5.54 -5.96 -13.71
CA SER A 284 4.18 -6.49 -13.92
C SER A 284 3.92 -6.82 -15.37
N GLY A 285 4.35 -5.93 -16.27
CA GLY A 285 4.16 -6.10 -17.71
C GLY A 285 5.05 -7.19 -18.32
N ALA A 286 6.23 -7.46 -17.76
CA ALA A 286 7.09 -8.55 -18.23
C ALA A 286 6.52 -9.92 -17.88
N ILE A 287 5.97 -10.11 -16.67
CA ILE A 287 5.37 -11.37 -16.22
C ILE A 287 4.11 -11.70 -17.04
N ALA A 288 3.34 -10.69 -17.44
CA ALA A 288 2.15 -10.88 -18.27
C ALA A 288 2.27 -10.14 -19.62
N PRO A 289 3.10 -10.65 -20.56
CA PRO A 289 3.53 -9.90 -21.75
C PRO A 289 2.41 -9.57 -22.74
N ASP A 290 1.28 -10.25 -22.72
CA ASP A 290 0.12 -9.97 -23.57
C ASP A 290 -1.00 -9.17 -22.86
N ALA A 291 -0.81 -8.78 -21.58
CA ALA A 291 -1.75 -7.93 -20.87
C ALA A 291 -1.61 -6.46 -21.29
N ASN A 292 -2.68 -5.68 -21.26
CA ASN A 292 -2.59 -4.23 -21.31
C ASN A 292 -2.10 -3.70 -19.96
N VAL A 293 -1.41 -2.56 -19.96
CA VAL A 293 -0.97 -1.88 -18.74
C VAL A 293 -1.57 -0.49 -18.71
N ARG A 294 -2.32 -0.19 -17.65
CA ARG A 294 -2.97 1.09 -17.43
C ARG A 294 -2.41 1.76 -16.19
N VAL A 295 -1.75 2.89 -16.37
CA VAL A 295 -1.02 3.58 -15.31
C VAL A 295 -1.77 4.84 -14.92
N TYR A 296 -2.32 4.88 -13.70
CA TYR A 296 -3.02 6.02 -13.11
C TYR A 296 -2.01 6.87 -12.35
N ILE A 297 -1.67 8.04 -12.90
CA ILE A 297 -0.61 8.92 -12.41
C ILE A 297 -1.25 10.10 -11.70
N ALA A 298 -1.15 10.14 -10.38
CA ALA A 298 -1.60 11.26 -9.56
C ALA A 298 -0.40 12.06 -9.02
N PRO A 299 -0.52 13.37 -8.80
CA PRO A 299 0.57 14.15 -8.21
C PRO A 299 0.77 13.78 -6.73
N ASN A 300 2.03 13.64 -6.31
CA ASN A 300 2.37 13.36 -4.91
C ASN A 300 2.40 14.64 -4.07
N VAL A 301 1.26 15.32 -3.96
CA VAL A 301 1.14 16.60 -3.23
C VAL A 301 0.36 16.41 -1.93
N THR A 302 -0.72 15.64 -1.96
CA THR A 302 -1.56 15.34 -0.80
C THR A 302 -2.01 13.88 -0.80
N ASN A 303 -2.39 13.36 0.36
CA ASN A 303 -3.00 12.03 0.44
C ASN A 303 -4.33 11.93 -0.34
N ALA A 304 -5.02 13.05 -0.57
CA ALA A 304 -6.22 13.06 -1.40
C ALA A 304 -5.91 12.69 -2.86
N ASN A 305 -4.81 13.17 -3.42
CA ASN A 305 -4.40 12.80 -4.78
C ASN A 305 -4.14 11.29 -4.89
N PHE A 306 -3.58 10.68 -3.84
CA PHE A 306 -3.36 9.24 -3.83
C PHE A 306 -4.68 8.46 -3.80
N VAL A 307 -5.67 8.88 -2.97
CA VAL A 307 -7.02 8.29 -3.02
C VAL A 307 -7.64 8.48 -4.41
N ASN A 308 -7.51 9.68 -4.99
CA ASN A 308 -8.05 10.00 -6.32
C ASN A 308 -7.48 9.10 -7.43
N GLY A 309 -6.23 8.64 -7.30
CA GLY A 309 -5.65 7.63 -8.19
C GLY A 309 -6.46 6.32 -8.19
N PHE A 310 -6.87 5.85 -7.02
CA PHE A 310 -7.73 4.66 -6.88
C PHE A 310 -9.17 4.95 -7.29
N GLU A 311 -9.70 6.16 -7.00
CA GLU A 311 -11.03 6.58 -7.48
C GLU A 311 -11.12 6.54 -9.01
N ALA A 312 -10.07 6.96 -9.70
CA ALA A 312 -9.99 6.88 -11.16
C ALA A 312 -9.99 5.42 -11.63
N ALA A 313 -9.18 4.55 -11.03
CA ALA A 313 -9.09 3.14 -11.38
C ALA A 313 -10.42 2.38 -11.13
N ALA A 314 -11.06 2.65 -9.99
CA ALA A 314 -12.37 2.07 -9.64
C ALA A 314 -13.49 2.56 -10.56
N SER A 315 -13.54 3.87 -10.82
CA SER A 315 -14.55 4.50 -11.68
C SER A 315 -14.47 4.05 -13.13
N GLU A 316 -13.25 3.80 -13.65
CA GLU A 316 -13.09 3.23 -14.99
C GLU A 316 -13.44 1.74 -15.04
N ASN A 317 -13.11 1.01 -13.99
CA ASN A 317 -13.31 -0.43 -13.86
C ASN A 317 -12.77 -1.25 -15.05
N VAL A 318 -11.64 -0.81 -15.62
CA VAL A 318 -10.99 -1.46 -16.78
C VAL A 318 -9.94 -2.46 -16.32
N ALA A 319 -9.15 -2.11 -15.29
CA ALA A 319 -8.12 -3.00 -14.75
C ALA A 319 -8.74 -4.21 -14.04
N ASP A 320 -8.18 -5.40 -14.25
CA ASP A 320 -8.61 -6.63 -13.59
C ASP A 320 -7.90 -6.82 -12.26
N THR A 321 -6.70 -6.30 -12.16
CA THR A 321 -5.82 -6.35 -10.99
C THR A 321 -5.05 -5.04 -10.92
N VAL A 322 -4.79 -4.53 -9.71
CA VAL A 322 -4.19 -3.21 -9.49
C VAL A 322 -3.12 -3.30 -8.41
N SER A 323 -1.98 -2.65 -8.63
CA SER A 323 -0.95 -2.51 -7.60
C SER A 323 -0.57 -1.06 -7.37
N THR A 324 0.03 -0.84 -6.20
CA THR A 324 0.76 0.37 -5.87
C THR A 324 1.99 0.01 -5.04
N SER A 325 3.08 0.70 -5.33
CA SER A 325 4.33 0.60 -4.58
C SER A 325 4.61 1.87 -3.77
N TRP A 326 3.60 2.70 -3.62
CA TRP A 326 3.61 3.89 -2.79
C TRP A 326 2.85 3.64 -1.49
N GLY A 327 3.36 4.21 -0.40
CA GLY A 327 2.70 4.10 0.89
C GLY A 327 3.26 5.06 1.92
N GLN A 328 2.70 5.00 3.11
CA GLN A 328 3.15 5.76 4.28
C GLN A 328 2.72 5.04 5.55
N PRO A 329 3.39 5.32 6.70
CA PRO A 329 2.99 4.73 7.96
C PRO A 329 1.51 4.96 8.27
N GLU A 330 0.78 3.91 8.65
CA GLU A 330 -0.63 4.01 9.07
C GLU A 330 -0.81 5.09 10.16
N LEU A 331 0.19 5.26 11.02
CA LEU A 331 0.15 6.23 12.11
C LEU A 331 0.15 7.69 11.64
N ASP A 332 0.60 7.97 10.42
CA ASP A 332 0.60 9.32 9.84
C ASP A 332 -0.81 9.88 9.66
N PHE A 333 -1.80 9.00 9.53
CA PHE A 333 -3.20 9.41 9.43
C PHE A 333 -3.85 9.79 10.77
N PHE A 334 -3.22 9.44 11.90
CA PHE A 334 -3.74 9.76 13.24
C PHE A 334 -3.30 11.11 13.75
N TYR A 335 -2.26 11.67 13.16
CA TYR A 335 -1.66 12.90 13.66
C TYR A 335 -1.23 13.83 12.52
N ASN A 336 -1.64 15.07 12.58
CA ASN A 336 -1.14 16.09 11.67
C ASN A 336 0.15 16.67 12.26
N PHE A 337 1.29 16.28 11.71
CA PHE A 337 2.61 16.66 12.20
C PHE A 337 2.91 18.15 12.06
N ALA A 338 2.46 18.75 10.97
CA ALA A 338 2.69 20.17 10.71
C ALA A 338 1.91 21.04 11.69
N ALA A 339 0.61 20.83 11.80
CA ALA A 339 -0.24 21.58 12.72
C ALA A 339 -0.17 21.08 14.18
N GLN A 340 0.46 19.93 14.44
CA GLN A 340 0.63 19.29 15.74
C GLN A 340 -0.71 19.06 16.47
N VAL A 341 -1.64 18.50 15.77
CA VAL A 341 -2.98 18.18 16.27
C VAL A 341 -3.35 16.75 15.92
N PRO A 342 -4.23 16.09 16.69
CA PRO A 342 -4.77 14.80 16.29
C PRO A 342 -5.37 14.86 14.90
N GLY A 343 -5.04 13.88 14.05
CA GLY A 343 -5.68 13.65 12.77
C GLY A 343 -7.10 13.11 12.94
N THR A 344 -7.83 13.01 11.85
CA THR A 344 -9.19 12.51 11.86
C THR A 344 -9.32 11.09 11.32
N ALA A 345 -8.23 10.55 10.78
CA ALA A 345 -8.17 9.24 10.10
C ALA A 345 -9.23 9.02 8.99
N PHE A 346 -9.92 10.08 8.56
CA PHE A 346 -10.97 9.96 7.54
C PHE A 346 -10.41 9.49 6.20
N GLN A 347 -9.14 9.78 5.91
CA GLN A 347 -8.49 9.35 4.67
C GLN A 347 -8.33 7.83 4.62
N LEU A 348 -8.02 7.16 5.75
CA LEU A 348 -8.05 5.70 5.82
C LEU A 348 -9.40 5.14 5.39
N GLN A 349 -10.50 5.79 5.84
CA GLN A 349 -11.85 5.39 5.44
C GLN A 349 -12.16 5.73 3.98
N ALA A 350 -11.60 6.81 3.43
CA ALA A 350 -11.76 7.15 2.01
C ALA A 350 -11.05 6.11 1.12
N PHE A 351 -9.84 5.71 1.47
CA PHE A 351 -9.17 4.58 0.82
C PHE A 351 -10.01 3.29 0.91
N HIS A 352 -10.50 2.97 2.11
CA HIS A 352 -11.30 1.76 2.32
C HIS A 352 -12.59 1.74 1.49
N ASP A 353 -13.28 2.87 1.38
CA ASP A 353 -14.53 2.95 0.61
C ASP A 353 -14.27 2.66 -0.88
N VAL A 354 -13.20 3.19 -1.48
CA VAL A 354 -12.85 2.88 -2.87
C VAL A 354 -12.31 1.46 -3.04
N PHE A 355 -11.54 0.93 -2.08
CA PHE A 355 -11.10 -0.47 -2.11
C PHE A 355 -12.27 -1.44 -1.97
N LEU A 356 -13.29 -1.07 -1.20
CA LEU A 356 -14.51 -1.85 -1.09
C LEU A 356 -15.28 -1.89 -2.42
N GLU A 357 -15.36 -0.76 -3.13
CA GLU A 357 -15.87 -0.75 -4.50
C GLU A 357 -15.08 -1.68 -5.41
N MET A 358 -13.74 -1.55 -5.42
CA MET A 358 -12.87 -2.39 -6.26
C MET A 358 -13.03 -3.88 -5.95
N ALA A 359 -13.16 -4.25 -4.66
CA ALA A 359 -13.46 -5.63 -4.25
C ALA A 359 -14.83 -6.11 -4.74
N LEU A 360 -15.85 -5.25 -4.70
CA LEU A 360 -17.19 -5.54 -5.23
C LEU A 360 -17.20 -5.67 -6.75
N GLN A 361 -16.30 -4.97 -7.45
CA GLN A 361 -16.10 -5.05 -8.91
C GLN A 361 -15.21 -6.22 -9.31
N GLY A 362 -14.57 -6.91 -8.35
CA GLY A 362 -13.70 -8.05 -8.58
C GLY A 362 -12.27 -7.70 -8.98
N GLN A 363 -11.86 -6.45 -8.81
CA GLN A 363 -10.46 -6.05 -8.98
C GLN A 363 -9.64 -6.58 -7.81
N THR A 364 -8.48 -7.18 -8.11
CA THR A 364 -7.53 -7.62 -7.07
C THR A 364 -6.57 -6.49 -6.75
N LEU A 365 -6.33 -6.21 -5.47
CA LEU A 365 -5.49 -5.11 -5.02
C LEU A 365 -4.22 -5.61 -4.34
N TYR A 366 -3.08 -5.05 -4.71
CA TYR A 366 -1.77 -5.26 -4.08
C TYR A 366 -1.17 -3.93 -3.65
N ALA A 367 -0.53 -3.92 -2.50
CA ALA A 367 0.33 -2.83 -2.10
C ALA A 367 1.62 -3.36 -1.46
N ALA A 368 2.73 -2.69 -1.72
CA ALA A 368 3.98 -2.94 -1.03
C ALA A 368 3.78 -2.82 0.48
N SER A 369 4.30 -3.78 1.27
CA SER A 369 4.11 -3.82 2.72
C SER A 369 4.97 -2.80 3.49
N GLY A 370 5.94 -2.20 2.81
CA GLY A 370 6.91 -1.27 3.37
C GLY A 370 8.31 -1.87 3.47
N ASP A 371 9.32 -1.00 3.62
CA ASP A 371 10.74 -1.35 3.58
C ASP A 371 11.48 -0.99 4.86
N SER A 372 10.76 -0.78 5.95
CA SER A 372 11.34 -0.36 7.23
C SER A 372 11.05 -1.35 8.34
N GLY A 373 10.98 -2.62 7.99
CA GLY A 373 10.66 -3.69 8.92
C GLY A 373 9.33 -3.45 9.62
N SER A 374 9.22 -3.93 10.83
CA SER A 374 8.05 -3.70 11.68
C SER A 374 7.97 -2.28 12.29
N PHE A 375 8.79 -1.35 11.81
CA PHE A 375 8.90 0.03 12.30
C PHE A 375 8.73 1.03 11.17
N ASP A 376 7.63 0.97 10.45
CA ASP A 376 7.47 1.79 9.24
C ASP A 376 7.62 3.30 9.48
N THR A 377 7.27 3.79 10.68
CA THR A 377 7.50 5.18 11.11
C THR A 377 8.97 5.60 11.15
N VAL A 378 9.94 4.68 11.10
CA VAL A 378 11.38 5.02 11.05
C VAL A 378 11.72 5.81 9.78
N ARG A 379 11.03 5.61 8.68
CA ARG A 379 11.19 6.47 7.48
C ARG A 379 10.85 7.94 7.78
N GLY A 380 9.95 8.17 8.72
CA GLY A 380 9.61 9.49 9.24
C GLY A 380 10.47 9.93 10.43
N CYS A 381 11.65 9.36 10.66
CA CYS A 381 12.52 9.67 11.81
C CYS A 381 12.68 11.16 12.15
N PRO A 382 12.78 12.08 11.18
CA PRO A 382 12.78 13.52 11.48
C PRO A 382 11.54 13.99 12.21
N PHE A 383 10.43 13.26 12.09
CA PHE A 383 9.15 13.55 12.74
C PHE A 383 8.98 12.81 14.07
N TYR A 384 9.50 11.57 14.19
CA TYR A 384 9.19 10.64 15.28
C TYR A 384 10.27 10.54 16.35
N GLY A 385 11.43 11.04 16.11
CA GLY A 385 12.51 11.01 17.08
C GLY A 385 13.83 11.41 16.44
N VAL A 386 14.72 11.98 17.24
CA VAL A 386 16.06 12.32 16.77
C VAL A 386 16.99 11.20 17.19
N PRO A 387 17.71 10.55 16.27
CA PRO A 387 18.78 9.65 16.63
C PRO A 387 19.78 10.37 17.54
N THR A 388 20.11 9.77 18.68
CA THR A 388 21.14 10.28 19.57
C THR A 388 22.35 9.36 19.52
N ALA A 389 23.51 9.85 19.97
CA ALA A 389 24.72 9.01 20.09
C ALA A 389 24.51 7.80 21.04
N ALA A 390 23.58 7.88 21.98
CA ALA A 390 23.24 6.82 22.93
C ALA A 390 22.09 5.92 22.43
N ALA A 391 21.26 6.43 21.51
CA ALA A 391 20.20 5.70 20.82
C ALA A 391 20.21 6.13 19.35
N PRO A 392 21.05 5.49 18.52
CA PRO A 392 21.21 5.88 17.12
C PRO A 392 19.95 5.62 16.28
N VAL A 393 18.95 5.05 16.87
CA VAL A 393 17.69 4.66 16.26
C VAL A 393 16.57 5.54 16.79
N CYS A 394 15.64 5.92 15.92
CA CYS A 394 14.39 6.55 16.35
C CYS A 394 13.67 5.66 17.35
N ASN A 395 13.09 6.25 18.39
CA ASN A 395 12.18 5.55 19.29
C ASN A 395 10.81 5.41 18.61
N ALA A 396 10.77 4.60 17.54
CA ALA A 396 9.56 4.37 16.75
C ALA A 396 8.75 3.22 17.35
N PRO A 397 7.40 3.31 17.35
CA PRO A 397 6.57 2.19 17.72
C PRO A 397 6.54 1.15 16.59
N TYR A 398 6.10 -0.06 16.92
CA TYR A 398 5.68 -1.01 15.91
C TYR A 398 4.55 -0.39 15.08
N SER A 399 4.73 -0.38 13.79
CA SER A 399 3.82 0.26 12.85
C SER A 399 3.85 -0.44 11.50
N VAL A 400 2.75 -0.35 10.80
CA VAL A 400 2.55 -0.96 9.48
C VAL A 400 2.33 0.12 8.42
N ASP A 401 2.56 -0.23 7.16
CA ASP A 401 2.37 0.63 6.01
C ASP A 401 0.89 0.67 5.57
N HIS A 402 0.47 1.81 5.05
CA HIS A 402 -0.80 1.99 4.36
C HIS A 402 -0.54 2.47 2.92
N PRO A 403 -1.21 1.88 1.89
CA PRO A 403 -2.49 1.17 1.93
C PRO A 403 -2.43 -0.34 2.20
N ALA A 404 -1.25 -0.94 2.37
CA ALA A 404 -1.10 -2.38 2.63
C ALA A 404 -1.84 -2.86 3.90
N SER A 405 -2.01 -1.98 4.90
CA SER A 405 -2.74 -2.30 6.13
C SER A 405 -4.25 -2.43 5.96
N ASP A 406 -4.83 -1.97 4.83
CA ASP A 406 -6.27 -2.11 4.61
C ASP A 406 -6.67 -3.60 4.45
N PRO A 407 -7.77 -4.05 5.10
CA PRO A 407 -8.23 -5.45 5.00
C PRO A 407 -8.59 -5.93 3.59
N LEU A 408 -8.84 -5.02 2.66
CA LEU A 408 -9.22 -5.33 1.28
C LEU A 408 -8.02 -5.41 0.33
N VAL A 409 -6.85 -4.99 0.79
CA VAL A 409 -5.60 -4.99 0.03
C VAL A 409 -4.76 -6.21 0.41
N THR A 410 -4.09 -6.81 -0.56
CA THR A 410 -3.07 -7.83 -0.32
C THR A 410 -1.74 -7.15 -0.07
N ALA A 411 -1.22 -7.26 1.15
CA ALA A 411 0.07 -6.74 1.53
C ALA A 411 1.18 -7.64 0.97
N ALA A 412 1.93 -7.11 0.02
CA ALA A 412 3.04 -7.78 -0.65
C ALA A 412 4.31 -7.65 0.18
N GLY A 413 4.73 -8.72 0.83
CA GLY A 413 5.88 -8.76 1.74
C GLY A 413 7.18 -9.17 1.07
N GLY A 414 8.28 -9.06 1.82
CA GLY A 414 9.63 -9.21 1.31
C GLY A 414 10.44 -10.35 1.93
N THR A 415 11.22 -11.05 1.09
CA THR A 415 12.23 -12.02 1.51
C THR A 415 13.59 -11.68 0.94
N THR A 416 14.63 -12.35 1.45
CA THR A 416 15.99 -12.39 0.91
C THR A 416 16.23 -13.78 0.33
N LEU A 417 16.55 -13.88 -0.95
CA LEU A 417 16.91 -15.16 -1.61
C LEU A 417 18.27 -15.69 -1.11
N PRO A 418 18.56 -17.00 -1.27
CA PRO A 418 19.89 -17.55 -1.01
C PRO A 418 20.96 -16.84 -1.84
N PHE A 419 22.07 -16.44 -1.21
CA PHE A 419 23.12 -15.69 -1.88
C PHE A 419 24.50 -15.90 -1.22
N SER A 420 25.54 -15.47 -1.94
CA SER A 420 26.88 -15.28 -1.39
C SER A 420 27.55 -14.13 -2.16
N VAL A 421 27.79 -13.04 -1.47
CA VAL A 421 28.33 -11.79 -2.01
C VAL A 421 29.51 -11.32 -1.14
N THR A 422 30.56 -10.78 -1.77
CA THR A 422 31.62 -10.08 -1.05
C THR A 422 31.43 -8.58 -1.26
N LEU A 423 31.24 -7.86 -0.17
CA LEU A 423 31.10 -6.40 -0.19
C LEU A 423 32.45 -5.72 -0.50
N ARG A 424 32.40 -4.42 -0.88
CA ARG A 424 33.60 -3.63 -1.21
C ARG A 424 34.65 -3.64 -0.10
N ASP A 425 34.22 -3.67 1.15
CA ASP A 425 35.10 -3.68 2.33
C ASP A 425 35.57 -5.07 2.71
N GLY A 426 35.30 -6.09 1.88
CA GLY A 426 35.74 -7.47 2.05
C GLY A 426 34.87 -8.30 2.99
N ILE A 427 33.74 -7.79 3.47
CA ILE A 427 32.76 -8.56 4.24
C ILE A 427 32.09 -9.56 3.31
N VAL A 428 32.06 -10.83 3.71
CA VAL A 428 31.31 -11.86 2.97
C VAL A 428 29.92 -11.99 3.57
N LEU A 429 28.91 -11.65 2.79
CA LEU A 429 27.51 -11.90 3.13
C LEU A 429 27.06 -13.20 2.49
N SER A 430 26.34 -14.04 3.21
CA SER A 430 25.79 -15.28 2.66
C SER A 430 24.53 -15.72 3.39
N GLY A 431 23.57 -16.21 2.61
CA GLY A 431 22.37 -16.88 3.08
C GLY A 431 22.21 -18.22 2.38
N ALA A 432 22.07 -19.31 3.14
CA ALA A 432 21.96 -20.66 2.57
C ALA A 432 20.54 -21.02 2.12
N GLN A 433 19.55 -20.28 2.55
CA GLN A 433 18.12 -20.49 2.26
C GLN A 433 17.39 -19.15 2.16
N GLU A 434 16.23 -19.15 1.54
CA GLU A 434 15.36 -17.98 1.54
C GLU A 434 14.88 -17.68 2.96
N GLN A 435 14.89 -16.40 3.35
CA GLN A 435 14.57 -15.92 4.69
C GLN A 435 13.75 -14.64 4.64
N ALA A 436 13.08 -14.29 5.74
CA ALA A 436 12.45 -12.98 5.87
C ALA A 436 13.48 -11.87 5.64
N TRP A 437 13.08 -10.81 4.96
CA TRP A 437 13.99 -9.71 4.66
C TRP A 437 14.18 -8.79 5.85
N SER A 438 15.40 -8.70 6.33
CA SER A 438 15.89 -7.61 7.17
C SER A 438 17.41 -7.49 6.99
N TRP A 439 17.94 -6.27 7.08
CA TRP A 439 19.39 -6.07 6.99
C TRP A 439 20.14 -6.31 8.32
N ASP A 440 19.48 -6.90 9.30
CA ASP A 440 20.11 -7.32 10.55
C ASP A 440 21.22 -8.35 10.31
N TYR A 441 21.06 -9.25 9.30
CA TYR A 441 22.09 -10.20 8.90
C TYR A 441 23.39 -9.51 8.45
N ILE A 442 23.29 -8.33 7.82
CA ILE A 442 24.45 -7.53 7.39
C ILE A 442 25.24 -7.08 8.62
N SER A 443 24.54 -6.56 9.63
CA SER A 443 25.16 -6.17 10.90
C SER A 443 25.76 -7.37 11.63
N GLY A 444 25.09 -8.51 11.61
CA GLY A 444 25.54 -9.76 12.21
C GLY A 444 26.83 -10.29 11.58
N GLU A 445 26.86 -10.37 10.25
CA GLU A 445 28.03 -10.83 9.49
C GLU A 445 29.24 -9.88 9.64
N ALA A 446 28.99 -8.56 9.60
CA ALA A 446 30.03 -7.57 9.86
C ALA A 446 30.63 -7.72 11.26
N ALA A 447 29.80 -7.95 12.27
CA ALA A 447 30.25 -8.17 13.64
C ALA A 447 31.05 -9.48 13.77
N ALA A 448 30.60 -10.57 13.15
CA ALA A 448 31.26 -11.86 13.14
C ALA A 448 32.66 -11.79 12.50
N GLN A 449 32.85 -10.91 11.50
CA GLN A 449 34.10 -10.69 10.80
C GLN A 449 34.94 -9.55 11.42
N GLY A 450 34.51 -8.95 12.53
CA GLY A 450 35.21 -7.86 13.22
C GLY A 450 35.17 -6.51 12.47
N MET A 451 34.23 -6.34 11.55
CA MET A 451 34.13 -5.20 10.63
C MET A 451 32.92 -4.29 10.92
N SER A 452 32.37 -4.33 12.13
CA SER A 452 31.16 -3.56 12.51
C SER A 452 31.29 -2.04 12.27
N ALA A 453 32.50 -1.49 12.27
CA ALA A 453 32.74 -0.07 12.01
C ALA A 453 32.59 0.30 10.51
N ALA A 454 32.69 -0.68 9.61
CA ALA A 454 32.54 -0.47 8.17
C ALA A 454 31.06 -0.29 7.77
N ILE A 455 30.15 -0.77 8.62
CA ILE A 455 28.71 -0.67 8.43
C ILE A 455 28.18 0.30 9.49
N GLY A 456 27.80 1.50 9.10
CA GLY A 456 27.16 2.46 10.00
C GLY A 456 25.86 1.89 10.54
N GLY A 457 25.72 1.75 11.89
CA GLY A 457 24.54 1.13 12.50
C GLY A 457 23.20 1.81 12.17
N ALA A 458 23.23 3.06 11.73
CA ALA A 458 22.03 3.79 11.29
C ALA A 458 21.58 3.43 9.86
N ASP A 459 22.48 2.90 9.03
CA ASP A 459 22.20 2.65 7.61
C ASP A 459 21.49 1.31 7.37
N VAL A 460 21.47 0.40 8.34
CA VAL A 460 20.86 -0.93 8.23
C VAL A 460 19.55 -1.06 9.01
N PHE A 461 19.42 -0.38 10.13
CA PHE A 461 18.18 -0.39 10.91
C PHE A 461 17.18 0.64 10.28
N SER A 462 15.96 0.33 10.07
CA SER A 462 15.20 -0.93 10.20
C SER A 462 14.89 -1.50 8.82
N VAL A 463 15.89 -1.46 7.91
CA VAL A 463 15.66 -1.93 6.53
C VAL A 463 15.22 -3.39 6.54
N GLY A 464 14.09 -3.66 5.90
CA GLY A 464 13.48 -4.99 5.89
C GLY A 464 12.01 -4.96 5.53
N ASP A 465 11.41 -6.13 5.43
CA ASP A 465 10.01 -6.31 5.09
C ASP A 465 9.05 -5.63 6.07
N GLY A 466 8.12 -4.86 5.53
CA GLY A 466 7.05 -4.23 6.30
C GLY A 466 6.03 -5.25 6.78
N GLY A 467 5.92 -5.41 8.11
CA GLY A 467 4.97 -6.33 8.67
C GLY A 467 4.68 -6.05 10.13
N GLY A 468 3.56 -6.56 10.60
CA GLY A 468 3.11 -6.31 11.96
C GLY A 468 1.59 -6.35 12.09
N VAL A 469 1.07 -5.59 13.05
CA VAL A 469 -0.36 -5.55 13.36
C VAL A 469 -0.85 -4.12 13.26
N SER A 470 -1.85 -3.87 12.42
CA SER A 470 -2.53 -2.58 12.33
C SER A 470 -3.06 -2.14 13.69
N SER A 471 -2.89 -0.87 14.00
CA SER A 471 -3.45 -0.25 15.19
C SER A 471 -4.84 0.37 14.97
N TYR A 472 -5.31 0.34 13.73
CA TYR A 472 -6.57 0.93 13.28
C TYR A 472 -7.58 -0.11 12.76
N TRP A 473 -7.17 -0.92 11.77
CA TRP A 473 -8.02 -1.92 11.15
C TRP A 473 -8.17 -3.14 12.05
N THR A 474 -9.40 -3.54 12.30
CA THR A 474 -9.66 -4.79 13.03
C THR A 474 -9.29 -6.00 12.19
N GLN A 475 -8.97 -7.10 12.85
CA GLN A 475 -8.66 -8.37 12.23
C GLN A 475 -9.78 -8.79 11.26
N PRO A 476 -9.49 -8.98 9.97
CA PRO A 476 -10.49 -9.37 8.98
C PRO A 476 -10.92 -10.83 9.15
N TRP A 477 -12.10 -11.15 8.65
CA TRP A 477 -12.73 -12.45 8.79
C TRP A 477 -11.86 -13.61 8.28
N TYR A 478 -11.09 -13.42 7.22
CA TYR A 478 -10.22 -14.45 6.65
C TYR A 478 -8.98 -14.77 7.51
N GLN A 479 -8.63 -13.90 8.46
CA GLN A 479 -7.58 -14.14 9.44
C GLN A 479 -8.10 -14.82 10.73
N PHE A 480 -9.41 -14.96 10.90
CA PHE A 480 -9.94 -15.58 12.10
C PHE A 480 -9.51 -17.04 12.23
N ARG A 481 -8.94 -17.39 13.40
CA ARG A 481 -8.44 -18.72 13.73
C ARG A 481 -7.25 -19.20 12.89
N VAL A 482 -6.59 -18.30 12.16
CA VAL A 482 -5.32 -18.63 11.52
C VAL A 482 -4.25 -18.68 12.60
N PRO A 483 -3.53 -19.80 12.76
CA PRO A 483 -2.41 -19.88 13.71
C PRO A 483 -1.32 -18.88 13.32
N GLY A 484 -0.70 -18.23 14.32
CA GLY A 484 0.34 -17.22 14.08
C GLY A 484 -0.16 -15.77 14.08
N ILE A 485 -1.46 -15.55 13.90
CA ILE A 485 -2.05 -14.20 14.04
C ILE A 485 -1.84 -13.68 15.46
N THR A 486 -1.36 -12.45 15.58
CA THR A 486 -0.98 -11.82 16.84
C THR A 486 -1.79 -10.55 17.10
N LEU A 487 -1.61 -10.00 18.30
CA LEU A 487 -2.21 -8.72 18.72
C LEU A 487 -1.14 -7.64 18.76
N THR A 488 -1.54 -6.35 18.77
CA THR A 488 -0.60 -5.25 18.97
C THR A 488 0.20 -5.44 20.26
N LYS A 489 1.48 -5.10 20.22
CA LYS A 489 2.37 -5.22 21.38
C LYS A 489 2.02 -4.15 22.43
N PRO A 490 2.06 -4.47 23.72
CA PRO A 490 1.83 -3.48 24.78
C PRO A 490 3.00 -2.49 24.91
N GLY A 491 2.72 -1.32 25.49
CA GLY A 491 3.75 -0.33 25.81
C GLY A 491 4.25 0.48 24.62
N GLN A 492 3.55 0.45 23.49
CA GLN A 492 3.93 1.20 22.30
C GLN A 492 3.52 2.66 22.45
N LEU A 493 4.48 3.55 22.18
CA LEU A 493 4.31 5.00 22.21
C LEU A 493 4.57 5.55 20.82
N PHE A 494 3.65 6.34 20.35
CA PHE A 494 3.86 7.19 19.20
C PHE A 494 4.39 8.54 19.68
N GLU A 495 5.65 8.82 19.40
CA GLU A 495 6.36 10.03 19.81
C GLU A 495 6.79 10.86 18.61
N ALA A 496 6.61 12.16 18.67
CA ALA A 496 7.18 13.09 17.71
C ALA A 496 8.15 14.04 18.39
N ASN A 497 9.19 14.46 17.68
CA ASN A 497 10.16 15.44 18.12
C ASN A 497 10.24 16.60 17.15
N PHE A 498 9.86 17.78 17.62
CA PHE A 498 9.87 19.03 16.85
C PHE A 498 11.02 19.97 17.28
N GLY A 499 12.12 19.41 17.79
CA GLY A 499 13.30 20.16 18.22
C GLY A 499 13.37 20.50 19.71
N ALA A 500 12.32 20.18 20.48
CA ALA A 500 12.29 20.38 21.94
C ALA A 500 12.53 19.08 22.75
N GLY A 501 12.90 18.01 22.08
CA GLY A 501 12.99 16.65 22.62
C GLY A 501 11.74 15.82 22.31
N PRO A 502 11.80 14.49 22.49
CA PRO A 502 10.67 13.60 22.21
C PRO A 502 9.47 13.95 23.12
N GLN A 503 8.31 13.99 22.50
CA GLN A 503 7.04 14.22 23.19
C GLN A 503 6.09 13.09 22.86
N VAL A 504 5.52 12.45 23.88
CA VAL A 504 4.50 11.42 23.68
C VAL A 504 3.28 12.04 23.04
N GLN A 505 2.92 11.56 21.86
CA GLN A 505 1.74 12.02 21.14
C GLN A 505 0.54 11.14 21.44
N GLN A 506 0.76 9.84 21.50
CA GLN A 506 -0.31 8.88 21.72
C GLN A 506 0.24 7.54 22.23
N TYR A 507 -0.45 6.94 23.19
CA TYR A 507 -0.28 5.52 23.50
C TYR A 507 -1.10 4.70 22.51
N LEU A 508 -0.46 3.73 21.86
CA LEU A 508 -1.16 2.80 20.98
C LEU A 508 -1.91 1.75 21.81
N ALA A 509 -3.08 1.36 21.34
CA ALA A 509 -3.91 0.38 22.02
C ALA A 509 -3.16 -0.96 22.21
N PRO A 510 -2.91 -1.42 23.44
CA PRO A 510 -2.27 -2.70 23.66
C PRO A 510 -3.25 -3.84 23.41
N LEU A 511 -2.74 -4.97 22.93
CA LEU A 511 -3.53 -6.19 22.71
C LEU A 511 -4.75 -5.96 21.80
N PHE A 512 -4.67 -5.00 20.89
CA PHE A 512 -5.71 -4.77 19.90
C PHE A 512 -5.67 -5.89 18.85
N PRO A 513 -6.82 -6.53 18.56
CA PRO A 513 -6.92 -7.56 17.52
C PRO A 513 -6.98 -6.89 16.15
N GLY A 514 -5.83 -6.37 15.70
CA GLY A 514 -5.70 -5.68 14.43
C GLY A 514 -5.49 -6.65 13.26
N ARG A 515 -5.62 -6.11 12.05
CA ARG A 515 -5.20 -6.77 10.82
C ARG A 515 -3.70 -7.07 10.90
N ASN A 516 -3.33 -8.29 10.63
CA ASN A 516 -1.94 -8.74 10.58
C ASN A 516 -1.44 -8.75 9.13
N MET A 517 -0.22 -8.30 8.88
CA MET A 517 0.44 -8.26 7.58
C MET A 517 1.93 -8.60 7.70
N PRO A 518 2.64 -8.99 6.58
CA PRO A 518 2.13 -9.09 5.22
C PRO A 518 1.18 -10.28 5.00
N ASP A 519 0.64 -10.44 3.77
CA ASP A 519 -0.18 -11.60 3.41
C ASP A 519 0.61 -12.66 2.67
N LEU A 520 1.37 -12.25 1.65
CA LEU A 520 2.16 -13.12 0.77
C LEU A 520 3.44 -12.39 0.37
N SER A 521 4.56 -13.09 0.32
CA SER A 521 5.87 -12.50 0.09
C SER A 521 6.58 -13.05 -1.16
N ALA A 522 7.61 -12.33 -1.60
CA ALA A 522 8.61 -12.76 -2.56
C ALA A 522 9.91 -11.99 -2.32
N ASN A 523 10.96 -12.23 -3.12
CA ASN A 523 12.24 -11.55 -2.95
C ASN A 523 12.10 -10.02 -3.07
N ALA A 524 12.61 -9.32 -2.06
CA ALA A 524 12.57 -7.85 -1.96
C ALA A 524 13.92 -7.25 -1.57
N ASP A 525 14.85 -8.05 -1.05
CA ASP A 525 16.15 -7.53 -0.59
C ASP A 525 16.97 -7.00 -1.77
N PRO A 526 17.39 -5.72 -1.76
CA PRO A 526 18.24 -5.17 -2.81
C PRO A 526 19.55 -5.91 -3.02
N GLU A 527 20.13 -6.51 -1.97
CA GLU A 527 21.36 -7.29 -2.08
C GLU A 527 21.17 -8.59 -2.89
N THR A 528 19.95 -9.08 -2.96
CA THR A 528 19.51 -10.15 -3.88
C THR A 528 18.49 -9.65 -4.90
N GLY A 529 18.49 -8.34 -5.18
CA GLY A 529 17.45 -7.65 -5.94
C GLY A 529 17.58 -7.78 -7.45
N TYR A 530 16.99 -6.83 -8.12
CA TYR A 530 16.68 -6.85 -9.54
C TYR A 530 17.44 -5.78 -10.31
N ALA A 531 17.43 -5.90 -11.63
CA ALA A 531 17.86 -4.86 -12.54
C ALA A 531 16.66 -4.24 -13.25
N THR A 532 16.65 -2.93 -13.42
CA THR A 532 15.63 -2.14 -14.12
C THR A 532 16.27 -1.19 -15.13
N ILE A 533 15.47 -0.52 -15.94
CA ILE A 533 15.91 0.61 -16.76
C ILE A 533 15.13 1.85 -16.33
N SER A 534 15.84 2.85 -15.83
CA SER A 534 15.26 4.13 -15.45
C SER A 534 16.14 5.26 -15.93
N GLU A 535 15.56 6.37 -16.39
CA GLU A 535 16.26 7.52 -16.97
C GLU A 535 17.28 7.13 -18.07
N GLY A 536 16.94 6.12 -18.88
CA GLY A 536 17.78 5.59 -19.96
C GLY A 536 19.00 4.78 -19.50
N ALA A 537 19.09 4.42 -18.23
CA ALA A 537 20.21 3.67 -17.66
C ALA A 537 19.75 2.39 -16.98
N VAL A 538 20.59 1.34 -17.04
CA VAL A 538 20.40 0.12 -16.23
C VAL A 538 20.76 0.41 -14.79
N VAL A 539 19.87 0.07 -13.87
CA VAL A 539 20.06 0.14 -12.42
C VAL A 539 20.05 -1.28 -11.86
N ASP A 540 21.19 -1.74 -11.35
CA ASP A 540 21.31 -3.04 -10.66
C ASP A 540 21.16 -2.84 -9.13
N GLY A 541 20.85 -3.91 -8.40
CA GLY A 541 20.71 -3.88 -6.94
C GLY A 541 19.50 -3.08 -6.50
N PHE A 542 18.44 -3.13 -7.28
CA PHE A 542 17.18 -2.49 -6.96
C PHE A 542 16.26 -3.51 -6.28
N GLY A 543 15.61 -3.12 -5.20
CA GLY A 543 14.75 -3.99 -4.41
C GLY A 543 13.75 -3.19 -3.61
N GLY A 544 13.19 -3.79 -2.59
CA GLY A 544 12.08 -3.28 -1.81
C GLY A 544 10.82 -4.09 -2.07
N THR A 545 9.84 -3.96 -1.20
CA THR A 545 8.52 -4.57 -1.37
C THR A 545 7.78 -4.02 -2.60
N SER A 546 8.29 -2.91 -3.16
CA SER A 546 7.89 -2.35 -4.46
C SER A 546 8.05 -3.30 -5.64
N PHE A 547 8.97 -4.26 -5.60
CA PHE A 547 9.07 -5.28 -6.64
C PHE A 547 7.99 -6.34 -6.49
N VAL A 548 7.64 -6.68 -5.24
CA VAL A 548 6.73 -7.79 -4.97
C VAL A 548 5.30 -7.45 -5.39
N ALA A 549 4.83 -6.24 -5.09
CA ALA A 549 3.46 -5.83 -5.44
C ALA A 549 3.18 -5.91 -6.96
N PRO A 550 3.99 -5.31 -7.86
CA PRO A 550 3.78 -5.41 -9.30
C PRO A 550 4.03 -6.82 -9.86
N GLN A 551 4.96 -7.59 -9.27
CA GLN A 551 5.16 -8.98 -9.67
C GLN A 551 3.93 -9.84 -9.38
N LEU A 552 3.33 -9.71 -8.19
CA LEU A 552 2.05 -10.37 -7.84
C LEU A 552 0.90 -9.88 -8.72
N ASN A 553 0.89 -8.61 -9.10
CA ASN A 553 -0.07 -8.01 -10.02
C ASN A 553 0.03 -8.67 -11.41
N GLY A 554 1.23 -8.81 -11.95
CA GLY A 554 1.50 -9.53 -13.21
C GLY A 554 1.07 -10.99 -13.15
N VAL A 555 1.41 -11.72 -12.09
CA VAL A 555 0.99 -13.12 -11.86
C VAL A 555 -0.54 -13.23 -11.80
N THR A 556 -1.21 -12.29 -11.13
CA THR A 556 -2.68 -12.29 -11.06
C THR A 556 -3.32 -12.06 -12.42
N SER A 557 -2.72 -11.26 -13.30
CA SER A 557 -3.15 -11.12 -14.69
C SER A 557 -3.12 -12.46 -15.43
N LEU A 558 -2.11 -13.32 -15.18
CA LEU A 558 -2.09 -14.68 -15.68
C LEU A 558 -3.24 -15.52 -15.10
N PHE A 559 -3.55 -15.36 -13.81
CA PHE A 559 -4.67 -16.08 -13.16
C PHE A 559 -6.01 -15.67 -13.76
N VAL A 560 -6.23 -14.37 -14.01
CA VAL A 560 -7.46 -13.87 -14.65
C VAL A 560 -7.67 -14.53 -16.02
N GLN A 561 -6.62 -14.62 -16.85
CA GLN A 561 -6.71 -15.34 -18.12
C GLN A 561 -7.01 -16.83 -17.92
N ALA A 562 -6.31 -17.50 -16.99
CA ALA A 562 -6.46 -18.94 -16.77
C ALA A 562 -7.82 -19.33 -16.17
N LEU A 563 -8.40 -18.46 -15.33
CA LEU A 563 -9.72 -18.64 -14.71
C LEU A 563 -10.87 -18.21 -15.63
N GLY A 564 -10.57 -17.42 -16.67
CA GLY A 564 -11.56 -16.84 -17.58
C GLY A 564 -12.38 -15.70 -16.97
N GLY A 565 -11.87 -15.03 -15.94
CA GLY A 565 -12.51 -13.91 -15.28
C GLY A 565 -11.72 -13.40 -14.07
N ARG A 566 -12.17 -12.28 -13.50
CA ARG A 566 -11.53 -11.63 -12.36
C ARG A 566 -11.45 -12.54 -11.13
N VAL A 567 -10.38 -12.39 -10.37
CA VAL A 567 -10.13 -13.14 -9.13
C VAL A 567 -10.86 -12.51 -7.94
N GLY A 568 -10.98 -11.19 -7.93
CA GLY A 568 -11.49 -10.43 -6.79
C GLY A 568 -10.46 -10.32 -5.66
N GLN A 569 -10.91 -10.09 -4.44
CA GLN A 569 -10.05 -10.03 -3.28
C GLN A 569 -9.42 -11.42 -3.02
N ILE A 570 -8.11 -11.54 -3.23
CA ILE A 570 -7.41 -12.84 -3.21
C ILE A 570 -7.09 -13.32 -1.78
N ASN A 571 -7.01 -12.43 -0.78
CA ASN A 571 -6.65 -12.77 0.59
C ASN A 571 -7.46 -13.94 1.18
N PRO A 572 -8.80 -14.00 1.05
CA PRO A 572 -9.57 -15.13 1.55
C PRO A 572 -9.11 -16.49 0.99
N ALA A 573 -8.69 -16.52 -0.28
CA ALA A 573 -8.18 -17.73 -0.89
C ALA A 573 -6.78 -18.08 -0.38
N ILE A 574 -5.87 -17.09 -0.27
CA ILE A 574 -4.51 -17.26 0.26
C ILE A 574 -4.56 -17.84 1.66
N TYR A 575 -5.32 -17.23 2.58
CA TYR A 575 -5.43 -17.71 3.97
C TYR A 575 -6.13 -19.08 4.11
N ARG A 576 -7.11 -19.35 3.25
CA ARG A 576 -7.80 -20.65 3.22
C ARG A 576 -6.91 -21.79 2.72
N LEU A 577 -6.07 -21.53 1.73
CA LEU A 577 -5.17 -22.51 1.12
C LEU A 577 -3.89 -22.69 1.94
N GLY A 578 -3.38 -21.59 2.53
CA GLY A 578 -2.16 -21.61 3.32
C GLY A 578 -0.99 -22.28 2.59
N SER A 579 -0.28 -23.18 3.23
CA SER A 579 0.85 -23.92 2.66
C SER A 579 0.52 -24.81 1.44
N ALA A 580 -0.76 -24.95 1.09
CA ALA A 580 -1.13 -25.58 -0.19
C ALA A 580 -0.96 -24.64 -1.40
N ALA A 581 -0.77 -23.33 -1.17
CA ALA A 581 -0.61 -22.31 -2.20
C ALA A 581 0.66 -21.49 -2.07
N SER A 582 1.44 -21.70 -1.00
CA SER A 582 2.68 -20.96 -0.70
C SER A 582 3.76 -21.88 -0.15
N THR A 583 4.98 -21.39 -0.12
CA THR A 583 6.10 -22.05 0.57
C THR A 583 6.40 -21.31 1.86
N ASP A 584 6.34 -22.04 2.98
CA ASP A 584 6.52 -21.51 4.33
C ASP A 584 7.99 -21.17 4.59
N ILE A 585 8.30 -19.92 4.93
CA ILE A 585 9.63 -19.41 5.27
C ILE A 585 9.76 -19.33 6.78
N ARG A 586 10.84 -19.89 7.33
CA ARG A 586 11.03 -20.07 8.77
C ARG A 586 12.34 -19.50 9.31
N ALA A 587 13.05 -18.76 8.50
CA ALA A 587 14.31 -18.14 8.84
C ALA A 587 14.21 -16.62 8.71
N GLY A 588 15.01 -15.90 9.51
CA GLY A 588 15.06 -14.45 9.52
C GLY A 588 13.93 -13.82 10.35
N ASP A 589 13.89 -12.51 10.30
CA ASP A 589 12.87 -11.67 10.94
C ASP A 589 12.76 -10.35 10.18
N ASN A 590 11.83 -9.48 10.59
CA ASN A 590 11.71 -8.12 10.09
C ASN A 590 11.97 -7.08 11.19
N TRP A 591 12.98 -7.31 12.02
CA TRP A 591 13.36 -6.53 13.21
C TRP A 591 12.42 -6.66 14.42
N GLY A 592 11.17 -7.01 14.22
CA GLY A 592 10.20 -7.07 15.31
C GLY A 592 9.44 -8.38 15.42
N TYR A 593 9.36 -9.15 14.35
CA TYR A 593 8.67 -10.43 14.27
C TYR A 593 9.57 -11.43 13.55
N ALA A 594 9.77 -12.60 14.18
CA ALA A 594 10.55 -13.68 13.59
C ALA A 594 9.67 -14.51 12.65
N ALA A 595 10.25 -14.97 11.54
CA ALA A 595 9.64 -15.97 10.69
C ALA A 595 9.52 -17.30 11.43
N GLY A 596 8.41 -18.00 11.23
CA GLY A 596 8.07 -19.22 11.95
C GLY A 596 7.30 -20.23 11.12
N ALA A 597 6.66 -21.21 11.76
CA ALA A 597 5.83 -22.16 11.08
C ALA A 597 4.41 -21.62 10.86
N GLY A 598 3.93 -21.63 9.65
CA GLY A 598 2.63 -21.10 9.27
C GLY A 598 2.64 -19.59 9.10
N TYR A 599 1.55 -18.90 9.40
CA TYR A 599 1.50 -17.46 9.30
C TYR A 599 2.39 -16.79 10.36
N ASP A 600 3.15 -15.77 9.96
CA ASP A 600 3.83 -14.82 10.86
C ASP A 600 3.83 -13.40 10.26
N ASN A 601 4.19 -12.41 11.09
CA ASN A 601 4.22 -11.01 10.68
C ASN A 601 5.53 -10.59 9.99
N ALA A 602 6.38 -11.55 9.61
CA ALA A 602 7.61 -11.30 8.87
C ALA A 602 7.53 -11.73 7.40
N VAL A 603 6.66 -12.70 7.05
CA VAL A 603 6.55 -13.24 5.68
C VAL A 603 5.08 -13.53 5.29
N GLY A 604 4.13 -13.35 6.20
CA GLY A 604 2.74 -13.69 5.95
C GLY A 604 2.49 -15.21 5.94
N VAL A 605 1.72 -15.71 4.95
CA VAL A 605 1.50 -17.16 4.78
C VAL A 605 2.68 -17.88 4.12
N GLY A 606 3.75 -17.13 3.78
CA GLY A 606 4.93 -17.61 3.08
C GLY A 606 5.15 -16.93 1.74
N VAL A 607 6.05 -17.47 0.93
CA VAL A 607 6.32 -16.96 -0.42
C VAL A 607 5.43 -17.60 -1.47
N LEU A 608 5.19 -16.86 -2.55
CA LEU A 608 4.37 -17.28 -3.68
C LEU A 608 4.81 -18.64 -4.23
N ASP A 609 3.85 -19.52 -4.49
CA ASP A 609 3.96 -20.63 -5.41
C ASP A 609 2.81 -20.49 -6.43
N ALA A 610 3.11 -19.88 -7.55
CA ALA A 610 2.09 -19.46 -8.52
C ALA A 610 1.26 -20.63 -9.06
N SER A 611 1.90 -21.75 -9.35
CA SER A 611 1.22 -22.94 -9.87
C SER A 611 0.29 -23.58 -8.86
N ARG A 612 0.71 -23.67 -7.58
CA ARG A 612 -0.14 -24.18 -6.50
C ARG A 612 -1.29 -23.24 -6.20
N LEU A 613 -1.02 -21.94 -6.16
CA LEU A 613 -2.07 -20.93 -5.91
C LEU A 613 -3.12 -20.97 -7.03
N LEU A 614 -2.72 -21.00 -8.31
CA LEU A 614 -3.66 -21.14 -9.43
C LEU A 614 -4.49 -22.43 -9.34
N SER A 615 -3.87 -23.54 -9.01
CA SER A 615 -4.57 -24.83 -8.82
C SER A 615 -5.60 -24.77 -7.69
N GLY A 616 -5.26 -24.08 -6.60
CA GLY A 616 -6.17 -23.81 -5.49
C GLY A 616 -7.36 -22.94 -5.90
N LEU A 617 -7.09 -21.85 -6.64
CA LEU A 617 -8.14 -20.94 -7.15
C LEU A 617 -9.09 -21.66 -8.11
N LEU A 618 -8.59 -22.47 -9.03
CA LEU A 618 -9.41 -23.31 -9.92
C LEU A 618 -10.30 -24.28 -9.13
N THR A 619 -9.78 -24.86 -8.03
CA THR A 619 -10.54 -25.75 -7.16
C THR A 619 -11.64 -24.99 -6.43
N LEU A 620 -11.35 -23.79 -5.92
CA LEU A 620 -12.32 -22.95 -5.24
C LEU A 620 -13.41 -22.46 -6.20
N GLN A 621 -13.05 -22.12 -7.43
CA GLN A 621 -14.00 -21.73 -8.48
C GLN A 621 -14.93 -22.89 -8.85
N ALA A 622 -14.41 -24.11 -8.98
CA ALA A 622 -15.20 -25.29 -9.27
C ALA A 622 -16.16 -25.68 -8.11
N ALA A 623 -15.83 -25.29 -6.89
CA ALA A 623 -16.69 -25.48 -5.70
C ALA A 623 -17.75 -24.37 -5.55
N GLY A 624 -17.76 -23.37 -6.44
CA GLY A 624 -18.81 -22.34 -6.52
C GLY A 624 -20.19 -22.93 -6.79
N PRO A 625 -21.28 -22.12 -6.80
CA PRO A 625 -22.63 -22.64 -6.93
C PRO A 625 -22.70 -23.52 -8.19
N ALA A 626 -23.06 -24.81 -7.99
CA ALA A 626 -23.19 -25.77 -9.05
C ALA A 626 -24.23 -25.28 -10.06
N GLY A 627 -23.75 -24.91 -11.25
CA GLY A 627 -24.46 -24.74 -12.49
C GLY A 627 -25.74 -23.88 -12.44
N GLN A 628 -25.67 -22.70 -13.02
CA GLN A 628 -26.82 -22.16 -13.77
C GLN A 628 -26.57 -22.28 -15.25
#